data_a7d66b48c9498b0e05d403721cbebd73
#
_entry.id   a7d66b48c9498b0e05d403721cbebd73
#
_cell.length_a   1.000
_cell.length_b   1.000
_cell.length_c   1.000
_cell.angle_alpha   90.00
_cell.angle_beta   90.00
_cell.angle_gamma   90.00
#
_symmetry.space_group_name_H-M   'P 1'
#
loop_
_entity.id
_entity.type
_entity.pdbx_description
1 polymer ?
#
loop_
_entity_poly.entity_id
_entity_poly.type
_entity_poly.pdbx_seq_one_letter_code
_entity_poly.pdbx_strand_id
1 'polypeptide(L)'
;YVTGDALQPFINDALDEIEYVIGDASTKWGAQRIRDGHPAPFPLHYVEIGNEDFFDVSGSYSERYQRFYDAIKARYPQLQLISTIDGNALRANAADPDKIRLDITDEHYYRDANEMYRQAFQYDKYDRKGPKIFCGEWATREGKPTTNMNAALGDAAWMTCLERNSDLVIASCYAPLFVNVSKGGMQWESDLIGYDALSAYGSPSYYAQVMFAGNLGDKIVPVESSNIPRFTLTNKQGDDAPQIYYSATADSHTGHIYLKLVNVTAQANNVDVTLRGAAKVGAKAQCIQLKADT
;
A
#
# COMPACT_ATOMS: atom_id res chain seq x y z
N TYR A 1 0.38 -0.58 -28.04
CA TYR A 1 1.55 -0.88 -27.19
C TYR A 1 2.78 -1.14 -28.06
N VAL A 2 3.98 -0.75 -27.55
CA VAL A 2 5.26 -0.96 -28.24
C VAL A 2 5.83 -2.28 -27.76
N THR A 3 6.33 -3.10 -28.69
CA THR A 3 6.91 -4.44 -28.42
C THR A 3 8.16 -4.68 -29.25
N GLY A 4 8.87 -5.76 -29.01
CA GLY A 4 10.06 -6.15 -29.76
C GLY A 4 11.16 -5.10 -29.69
N ASP A 5 11.92 -4.93 -30.76
CA ASP A 5 13.06 -4.01 -30.80
C ASP A 5 12.65 -2.52 -30.73
N ALA A 6 11.41 -2.19 -31.07
CA ALA A 6 10.88 -0.85 -30.90
C ALA A 6 10.77 -0.42 -29.43
N LEU A 7 10.89 -1.34 -28.47
CA LEU A 7 10.92 -1.06 -27.04
C LEU A 7 12.29 -0.51 -26.55
N GLN A 8 13.37 -0.72 -27.32
CA GLN A 8 14.73 -0.39 -26.90
C GLN A 8 14.93 1.09 -26.49
N PRO A 9 14.37 2.10 -27.19
CA PRO A 9 14.49 3.48 -26.74
C PRO A 9 13.94 3.71 -25.35
N PHE A 10 12.77 3.13 -25.00
CA PHE A 10 12.13 3.26 -23.68
C PHE A 10 12.93 2.54 -22.59
N ILE A 11 13.56 1.40 -22.91
CA ILE A 11 14.48 0.71 -21.98
C ILE A 11 15.70 1.60 -21.71
N ASN A 12 16.25 2.26 -22.73
CA ASN A 12 17.38 3.17 -22.56
C ASN A 12 17.00 4.37 -21.70
N ASP A 13 15.81 4.95 -21.90
CA ASP A 13 15.31 6.06 -21.09
C ASP A 13 15.18 5.64 -19.62
N ALA A 14 14.62 4.47 -19.33
CA ALA A 14 14.54 3.94 -17.95
C ALA A 14 15.93 3.74 -17.31
N LEU A 15 16.90 3.23 -18.08
CA LEU A 15 18.28 3.10 -17.59
C LEU A 15 18.94 4.48 -17.35
N ASP A 16 18.66 5.47 -18.18
CA ASP A 16 19.13 6.82 -18.03
C ASP A 16 18.51 7.51 -16.80
N GLU A 17 17.22 7.31 -16.54
CA GLU A 17 16.55 7.76 -15.31
C GLU A 17 17.17 7.15 -14.05
N ILE A 18 17.39 5.83 -14.05
CA ILE A 18 18.07 5.16 -12.93
C ILE A 18 19.47 5.72 -12.74
N GLU A 19 20.23 5.94 -13.84
CA GLU A 19 21.56 6.54 -13.77
C GLU A 19 21.51 7.97 -13.21
N TYR A 20 20.49 8.78 -13.55
CA TYR A 20 20.30 10.09 -12.94
C TYR A 20 20.11 9.99 -11.43
N VAL A 21 19.31 9.04 -10.97
CA VAL A 21 18.99 8.87 -9.54
C VAL A 21 20.20 8.39 -8.73
N ILE A 22 20.93 7.36 -9.20
CA ILE A 22 21.96 6.68 -8.41
C ILE A 22 23.36 6.71 -9.02
N GLY A 23 23.54 7.21 -10.24
CA GLY A 23 24.86 7.30 -10.89
C GLY A 23 25.81 8.26 -10.18
N ASP A 24 27.11 8.01 -10.29
CA ASP A 24 28.15 8.89 -9.76
C ASP A 24 28.56 9.98 -10.77
N ALA A 25 29.55 10.81 -10.37
CA ALA A 25 30.05 11.93 -11.18
C ALA A 25 30.70 11.50 -12.51
N SER A 26 31.11 10.24 -12.65
CA SER A 26 31.73 9.72 -13.88
C SER A 26 30.70 9.32 -14.93
N THR A 27 29.43 9.16 -14.55
CA THR A 27 28.34 8.84 -15.46
C THR A 27 27.69 10.09 -16.05
N LYS A 28 27.10 9.96 -17.22
CA LYS A 28 26.45 11.07 -17.92
C LYS A 28 25.36 11.72 -17.07
N TRP A 29 24.44 10.91 -16.57
CA TRP A 29 23.27 11.40 -15.86
C TRP A 29 23.51 11.65 -14.37
N GLY A 30 24.43 10.93 -13.73
CA GLY A 30 24.92 11.27 -12.40
C GLY A 30 25.60 12.64 -12.36
N ALA A 31 26.43 12.96 -13.39
CA ALA A 31 27.03 14.28 -13.54
C ALA A 31 25.95 15.36 -13.80
N GLN A 32 24.85 15.03 -14.51
CA GLN A 32 23.73 15.96 -14.69
C GLN A 32 23.02 16.26 -13.37
N ARG A 33 22.68 15.24 -12.57
CA ARG A 33 22.10 15.42 -11.24
C ARG A 33 22.93 16.37 -10.37
N ILE A 34 24.25 16.20 -10.41
CA ILE A 34 25.19 17.08 -9.66
C ILE A 34 25.08 18.53 -10.13
N ARG A 35 25.03 18.78 -11.46
CA ARG A 35 24.83 20.12 -12.00
C ARG A 35 23.48 20.73 -11.61
N ASP A 36 22.46 19.90 -11.45
CA ASP A 36 21.11 20.30 -11.03
C ASP A 36 21.02 20.59 -9.52
N GLY A 37 22.15 20.50 -8.79
CA GLY A 37 22.24 20.88 -7.38
C GLY A 37 22.12 19.72 -6.38
N HIS A 38 22.11 18.46 -6.86
CA HIS A 38 22.01 17.26 -6.03
C HIS A 38 23.30 16.42 -6.12
N PRO A 39 24.36 16.75 -5.37
CA PRO A 39 25.67 16.09 -5.50
C PRO A 39 25.65 14.63 -5.05
N ALA A 40 24.86 14.27 -4.05
CA ALA A 40 24.74 12.90 -3.58
C ALA A 40 23.71 12.11 -4.39
N PRO A 41 23.94 10.80 -4.66
CA PRO A 41 22.90 9.92 -5.19
C PRO A 41 21.68 9.89 -4.26
N PHE A 42 20.49 9.74 -4.86
CA PHE A 42 19.28 9.46 -4.10
C PHE A 42 19.20 7.98 -3.74
N PRO A 43 18.62 7.61 -2.59
CA PRO A 43 18.37 6.21 -2.28
C PRO A 43 17.31 5.65 -3.26
N LEU A 44 17.66 4.58 -3.98
CA LEU A 44 16.75 3.86 -4.87
C LEU A 44 16.83 2.37 -4.56
N HIS A 45 15.71 1.78 -4.25
CA HIS A 45 15.58 0.35 -3.94
C HIS A 45 14.64 -0.37 -4.90
N TYR A 46 13.62 0.32 -5.38
CA TYR A 46 12.51 -0.23 -6.14
C TYR A 46 12.31 0.53 -7.44
N VAL A 47 11.99 -0.20 -8.51
CA VAL A 47 11.59 0.36 -9.80
C VAL A 47 10.36 -0.38 -10.27
N GLU A 48 9.29 0.34 -10.53
CA GLU A 48 8.07 -0.21 -11.07
C GLU A 48 8.08 -0.14 -12.60
N ILE A 49 7.62 -1.20 -13.25
CA ILE A 49 7.59 -1.33 -14.70
C ILE A 49 6.14 -1.32 -15.17
N GLY A 50 5.64 -0.16 -15.55
CA GLY A 50 4.27 0.05 -16.01
C GLY A 50 3.36 0.70 -14.96
N ASN A 51 2.06 0.66 -15.23
CA ASN A 51 0.98 1.00 -14.31
C ASN A 51 -0.33 0.39 -14.82
N GLU A 52 -1.02 -0.36 -13.97
CA GLU A 52 -2.31 -0.96 -14.29
C GLU A 52 -2.35 -1.76 -15.60
N ASP A 53 -1.26 -2.45 -15.93
CA ASP A 53 -1.16 -3.23 -17.18
C ASP A 53 -2.12 -4.43 -17.23
N PHE A 54 -2.86 -4.71 -16.16
CA PHE A 54 -4.01 -5.62 -16.21
C PHE A 54 -5.13 -5.14 -17.17
N PHE A 55 -5.15 -3.86 -17.54
CA PHE A 55 -5.99 -3.32 -18.63
C PHE A 55 -5.41 -3.58 -20.03
N ASP A 56 -4.16 -4.08 -20.15
CA ASP A 56 -3.56 -4.42 -21.44
C ASP A 56 -4.13 -5.73 -21.99
N VAL A 57 -5.20 -5.63 -22.76
CA VAL A 57 -5.84 -6.79 -23.42
C VAL A 57 -5.00 -7.40 -24.56
N SER A 58 -3.88 -6.77 -24.93
CA SER A 58 -3.00 -7.34 -25.98
C SER A 58 -2.17 -8.51 -25.47
N GLY A 59 -2.02 -8.67 -24.14
CA GLY A 59 -1.16 -9.66 -23.52
C GLY A 59 0.34 -9.38 -23.68
N SER A 60 0.72 -8.20 -24.21
CA SER A 60 2.12 -7.88 -24.50
C SER A 60 2.94 -7.49 -23.26
N TYR A 61 2.30 -7.26 -22.14
CA TYR A 61 2.98 -6.77 -20.93
C TYR A 61 4.07 -7.75 -20.46
N SER A 62 3.85 -9.05 -20.54
CA SER A 62 4.84 -10.05 -20.11
C SER A 62 6.17 -9.94 -20.87
N GLU A 63 6.13 -9.72 -22.21
CA GLU A 63 7.32 -9.47 -23.01
C GLU A 63 7.99 -8.15 -22.64
N ARG A 64 7.19 -7.08 -22.52
CA ARG A 64 7.69 -5.75 -22.14
C ARG A 64 8.36 -5.78 -20.77
N TYR A 65 7.68 -6.31 -19.77
CA TYR A 65 8.20 -6.48 -18.43
C TYR A 65 9.54 -7.24 -18.42
N GLN A 66 9.60 -8.40 -19.08
CA GLN A 66 10.82 -9.20 -19.09
C GLN A 66 12.01 -8.47 -19.73
N ARG A 67 11.78 -7.73 -20.81
CA ARG A 67 12.86 -6.94 -21.45
C ARG A 67 13.38 -5.82 -20.54
N PHE A 68 12.51 -5.08 -19.85
CA PHE A 68 12.93 -4.09 -18.86
C PHE A 68 13.64 -4.76 -17.67
N TYR A 69 13.06 -5.85 -17.16
CA TYR A 69 13.64 -6.61 -16.06
C TYR A 69 15.08 -7.02 -16.35
N ASP A 70 15.30 -7.67 -17.48
CA ASP A 70 16.63 -8.17 -17.88
C ASP A 70 17.63 -7.03 -18.05
N ALA A 71 17.24 -5.94 -18.72
CA ALA A 71 18.10 -4.79 -18.95
C ALA A 71 18.47 -4.07 -17.63
N ILE A 72 17.51 -3.85 -16.74
CA ILE A 72 17.75 -3.20 -15.45
C ILE A 72 18.61 -4.09 -14.56
N LYS A 73 18.29 -5.39 -14.45
CA LYS A 73 19.07 -6.34 -13.62
C LYS A 73 20.48 -6.56 -14.13
N ALA A 74 20.72 -6.48 -15.44
CA ALA A 74 22.06 -6.58 -16.01
C ALA A 74 22.97 -5.42 -15.55
N ARG A 75 22.42 -4.21 -15.36
CA ARG A 75 23.20 -3.02 -14.98
C ARG A 75 23.11 -2.72 -13.48
N TYR A 76 21.95 -2.99 -12.86
CA TYR A 76 21.62 -2.67 -11.47
C TYR A 76 21.00 -3.88 -10.75
N PRO A 77 21.76 -4.95 -10.52
CA PRO A 77 21.24 -6.20 -9.94
C PRO A 77 20.68 -6.06 -8.51
N GLN A 78 21.06 -5.00 -7.80
CA GLN A 78 20.60 -4.70 -6.44
C GLN A 78 19.16 -4.14 -6.39
N LEU A 79 18.63 -3.57 -7.49
CA LEU A 79 17.29 -3.01 -7.51
C LEU A 79 16.25 -4.12 -7.53
N GLN A 80 15.19 -3.95 -6.77
CA GLN A 80 14.01 -4.81 -6.82
C GLN A 80 12.98 -4.21 -7.78
N LEU A 81 12.42 -5.07 -8.63
CA LEU A 81 11.53 -4.63 -9.69
C LEU A 81 10.09 -5.03 -9.40
N ILE A 82 9.19 -4.09 -9.61
CA ILE A 82 7.76 -4.23 -9.36
C ILE A 82 7.05 -4.46 -10.69
N SER A 83 6.21 -5.50 -10.74
CA SER A 83 5.29 -5.77 -11.83
C SER A 83 3.90 -5.29 -11.47
N THR A 84 3.19 -4.72 -12.42
CA THR A 84 1.81 -4.25 -12.27
C THR A 84 0.74 -5.33 -12.48
N ILE A 85 1.16 -6.57 -12.76
CA ILE A 85 0.28 -7.75 -12.77
C ILE A 85 0.89 -8.89 -11.98
N ASP A 86 0.06 -9.80 -11.51
CA ASP A 86 0.50 -10.96 -10.72
C ASP A 86 1.33 -11.96 -11.52
N GLY A 87 2.08 -12.79 -10.80
CA GLY A 87 3.01 -13.74 -11.42
C GLY A 87 2.35 -14.82 -12.27
N ASN A 88 1.07 -15.17 -12.02
CA ASN A 88 0.36 -16.14 -12.84
C ASN A 88 -0.02 -15.51 -14.19
N ALA A 89 -0.52 -14.27 -14.15
CA ALA A 89 -0.86 -13.51 -15.36
C ALA A 89 0.40 -13.23 -16.21
N LEU A 90 1.54 -12.88 -15.59
CA LEU A 90 2.82 -12.73 -16.28
C LEU A 90 3.22 -14.01 -17.01
N ARG A 91 3.20 -15.15 -16.31
CA ARG A 91 3.60 -16.44 -16.89
C ARG A 91 2.65 -16.94 -17.96
N ALA A 92 1.35 -16.71 -17.78
CA ALA A 92 0.34 -17.14 -18.74
C ALA A 92 0.52 -16.50 -20.14
N ASN A 93 1.07 -15.31 -20.21
CA ASN A 93 1.29 -14.56 -21.45
C ASN A 93 2.76 -14.50 -21.88
N ALA A 94 3.68 -15.14 -21.15
CA ALA A 94 5.10 -15.16 -21.48
C ALA A 94 5.42 -16.19 -22.55
N ALA A 95 6.36 -15.86 -23.43
CA ALA A 95 6.91 -16.82 -24.43
C ALA A 95 7.66 -17.97 -23.75
N ASP A 96 8.29 -17.73 -22.61
CA ASP A 96 8.98 -18.72 -21.78
C ASP A 96 8.62 -18.46 -20.30
N PRO A 97 7.56 -19.11 -19.78
CA PRO A 97 7.11 -18.91 -18.39
C PRO A 97 8.18 -19.19 -17.33
N ASP A 98 9.11 -20.09 -17.60
CA ASP A 98 10.16 -20.48 -16.64
C ASP A 98 11.24 -19.40 -16.48
N LYS A 99 11.34 -18.49 -17.43
CA LYS A 99 12.26 -17.36 -17.36
C LYS A 99 11.71 -16.15 -16.62
N ILE A 100 10.40 -16.07 -16.42
CA ILE A 100 9.80 -14.94 -15.69
C ILE A 100 10.36 -14.87 -14.28
N ARG A 101 10.94 -13.73 -13.96
CA ARG A 101 11.40 -13.38 -12.62
C ARG A 101 10.51 -12.25 -12.10
N LEU A 102 10.18 -12.34 -10.83
CA LEU A 102 9.27 -11.39 -10.19
C LEU A 102 9.74 -11.16 -8.75
N ASP A 103 10.16 -9.94 -8.46
CA ASP A 103 10.59 -9.57 -7.11
C ASP A 103 9.38 -9.13 -6.28
N ILE A 104 8.54 -8.25 -6.86
CA ILE A 104 7.42 -7.61 -6.19
C ILE A 104 6.25 -7.49 -7.18
N THR A 105 5.03 -7.69 -6.68
CA THR A 105 3.79 -7.42 -7.42
C THR A 105 3.12 -6.17 -6.86
N ASP A 106 2.71 -5.27 -7.73
CA ASP A 106 1.81 -4.18 -7.38
C ASP A 106 0.36 -4.65 -7.42
N GLU A 107 -0.42 -4.23 -6.43
CA GLU A 107 -1.84 -4.53 -6.30
C GLU A 107 -2.63 -3.26 -6.00
N HIS A 108 -3.71 -3.02 -6.77
CA HIS A 108 -4.59 -1.86 -6.63
C HIS A 108 -5.96 -2.26 -6.10
N TYR A 109 -6.48 -1.51 -5.12
CA TYR A 109 -7.75 -1.82 -4.46
C TYR A 109 -8.62 -0.60 -4.20
N TYR A 110 -9.56 -0.34 -5.08
CA TYR A 110 -10.62 0.64 -4.89
C TYR A 110 -11.92 -0.08 -4.51
N ARG A 111 -12.26 -0.09 -3.23
CA ARG A 111 -13.33 -0.89 -2.65
C ARG A 111 -14.31 -0.01 -1.86
N ASP A 112 -15.55 -0.48 -1.65
CA ASP A 112 -16.42 0.07 -0.62
C ASP A 112 -16.00 -0.44 0.79
N ALA A 113 -16.56 0.13 1.85
CA ALA A 113 -16.21 -0.25 3.22
C ALA A 113 -16.56 -1.72 3.53
N ASN A 114 -17.69 -2.24 3.03
CA ASN A 114 -18.06 -3.64 3.22
C ASN A 114 -17.01 -4.58 2.59
N GLU A 115 -16.51 -4.24 1.43
CA GLU A 115 -15.49 -5.04 0.77
C GLU A 115 -14.15 -4.93 1.50
N MET A 116 -13.76 -3.75 2.01
CA MET A 116 -12.58 -3.60 2.87
C MET A 116 -12.72 -4.46 4.14
N TYR A 117 -13.88 -4.46 4.78
CA TYR A 117 -14.13 -5.33 5.95
C TYR A 117 -13.99 -6.80 5.62
N ARG A 118 -14.56 -7.25 4.51
CA ARG A 118 -14.48 -8.63 4.07
C ARG A 118 -13.05 -9.06 3.74
N GLN A 119 -12.23 -8.17 3.19
CA GLN A 119 -10.88 -8.47 2.70
C GLN A 119 -9.75 -8.11 3.69
N ALA A 120 -10.06 -7.59 4.87
CA ALA A 120 -9.05 -7.17 5.85
C ALA A 120 -8.16 -8.32 6.42
N PHE A 121 -8.32 -9.54 5.94
CA PHE A 121 -7.49 -10.70 6.24
C PHE A 121 -6.95 -11.41 4.98
N GLN A 122 -7.01 -10.76 3.81
CA GLN A 122 -6.62 -11.43 2.56
C GLN A 122 -5.15 -11.82 2.54
N TYR A 123 -4.25 -10.94 2.99
CA TYR A 123 -2.80 -11.19 2.99
C TYR A 123 -2.36 -12.23 4.03
N ASP A 124 -3.16 -12.51 5.05
CA ASP A 124 -2.85 -13.54 6.05
C ASP A 124 -2.71 -14.94 5.42
N LYS A 125 -3.26 -15.14 4.21
CA LYS A 125 -3.28 -16.40 3.48
C LYS A 125 -2.27 -16.49 2.33
N TYR A 126 -1.54 -15.41 2.03
CA TYR A 126 -0.59 -15.39 0.93
C TYR A 126 0.66 -16.23 1.23
N ASP A 127 1.25 -16.82 0.19
CA ASP A 127 2.49 -17.56 0.30
C ASP A 127 3.65 -16.60 0.62
N ARG A 128 4.28 -16.78 1.78
CA ARG A 128 5.42 -15.98 2.24
C ARG A 128 6.70 -16.20 1.43
N LYS A 129 6.75 -17.26 0.63
CA LYS A 129 7.86 -17.57 -0.29
C LYS A 129 7.67 -16.95 -1.68
N GLY A 130 6.48 -16.42 -1.96
CA GLY A 130 6.15 -15.72 -3.20
C GLY A 130 6.81 -14.34 -3.29
N PRO A 131 6.51 -13.59 -4.37
CA PRO A 131 6.93 -12.20 -4.51
C PRO A 131 6.39 -11.37 -3.36
N LYS A 132 7.10 -10.30 -3.03
CA LYS A 132 6.58 -9.29 -2.09
C LYS A 132 5.43 -8.52 -2.73
N ILE A 133 4.68 -7.81 -1.91
CA ILE A 133 3.54 -7.01 -2.33
C ILE A 133 3.85 -5.53 -2.11
N PHE A 134 3.63 -4.76 -3.14
CA PHE A 134 3.43 -3.32 -3.09
C PHE A 134 1.93 -3.08 -3.29
N CYS A 135 1.24 -2.49 -2.32
CA CYS A 135 -0.15 -2.09 -2.50
C CYS A 135 -0.14 -0.63 -3.00
N GLY A 136 0.11 -0.46 -4.31
CA GLY A 136 0.48 0.81 -4.91
C GLY A 136 -0.65 1.82 -4.98
N GLU A 137 -1.91 1.35 -5.08
CA GLU A 137 -3.07 2.22 -5.01
C GLU A 137 -4.20 1.55 -4.21
N TRP A 138 -4.72 2.26 -3.22
CA TRP A 138 -5.89 1.77 -2.49
C TRP A 138 -6.65 2.89 -1.80
N ALA A 139 -7.97 2.73 -1.72
CA ALA A 139 -8.86 3.59 -0.94
C ALA A 139 -10.20 2.92 -0.72
N THR A 140 -10.87 3.27 0.39
CA THR A 140 -12.31 3.05 0.52
C THR A 140 -13.06 4.15 -0.20
N ARG A 141 -13.87 3.79 -1.21
CA ARG A 141 -14.57 4.72 -2.11
C ARG A 141 -15.95 5.09 -1.58
N GLU A 142 -15.99 5.82 -0.47
CA GLU A 142 -17.22 6.35 0.12
C GLU A 142 -17.03 7.79 0.62
N GLY A 143 -17.99 8.65 0.28
CA GLY A 143 -17.96 10.08 0.60
C GLY A 143 -17.58 10.93 -0.61
N LYS A 144 -17.95 12.24 -0.53
CA LYS A 144 -17.73 13.21 -1.60
C LYS A 144 -17.69 14.63 -1.01
N PRO A 145 -16.72 15.46 -1.38
CA PRO A 145 -15.57 15.21 -2.24
C PRO A 145 -14.52 14.29 -1.62
N THR A 146 -14.40 14.28 -0.30
CA THR A 146 -13.47 13.43 0.46
C THR A 146 -14.20 12.26 1.13
N THR A 147 -13.45 11.32 1.66
CA THR A 147 -13.98 10.14 2.35
C THR A 147 -14.81 10.52 3.59
N ASN A 148 -15.81 9.68 3.89
CA ASN A 148 -16.63 9.79 5.11
C ASN A 148 -16.06 8.89 6.24
N MET A 149 -16.76 8.85 7.39
CA MET A 149 -16.30 8.06 8.55
C MET A 149 -16.36 6.56 8.30
N ASN A 150 -17.35 6.05 7.54
CA ASN A 150 -17.42 4.63 7.21
C ASN A 150 -16.26 4.21 6.30
N ALA A 151 -15.87 5.08 5.35
CA ALA A 151 -14.64 4.88 4.58
C ALA A 151 -13.40 4.81 5.47
N ALA A 152 -13.27 5.73 6.43
CA ALA A 152 -12.16 5.71 7.38
C ALA A 152 -12.07 4.42 8.21
N LEU A 153 -13.20 3.85 8.57
CA LEU A 153 -13.26 2.55 9.25
C LEU A 153 -12.84 1.41 8.30
N GLY A 154 -13.26 1.45 7.03
CA GLY A 154 -12.81 0.51 6.00
C GLY A 154 -11.30 0.58 5.78
N ASP A 155 -10.77 1.78 5.63
CA ASP A 155 -9.33 2.04 5.50
C ASP A 155 -8.56 1.56 6.73
N ALA A 156 -9.05 1.84 7.93
CA ALA A 156 -8.41 1.39 9.17
C ALA A 156 -8.42 -0.13 9.30
N ALA A 157 -9.51 -0.81 8.95
CA ALA A 157 -9.57 -2.27 8.90
C ALA A 157 -8.54 -2.83 7.91
N TRP A 158 -8.43 -2.23 6.71
CA TRP A 158 -7.43 -2.59 5.71
C TRP A 158 -5.99 -2.35 6.21
N MET A 159 -5.72 -1.19 6.81
CA MET A 159 -4.39 -0.90 7.38
C MET A 159 -3.97 -1.89 8.47
N THR A 160 -4.91 -2.48 9.24
CA THR A 160 -4.55 -3.56 10.17
C THR A 160 -4.05 -4.82 9.42
N CYS A 161 -4.57 -5.09 8.22
CA CYS A 161 -4.10 -6.17 7.36
C CYS A 161 -2.68 -5.88 6.84
N LEU A 162 -2.44 -4.67 6.34
CA LEU A 162 -1.13 -4.25 5.86
C LEU A 162 -0.06 -4.38 6.95
N GLU A 163 -0.34 -3.88 8.16
CA GLU A 163 0.59 -3.99 9.29
C GLU A 163 0.88 -5.44 9.70
N ARG A 164 -0.17 -6.26 9.89
CA ARG A 164 0.02 -7.66 10.28
C ARG A 164 0.88 -8.44 9.29
N ASN A 165 0.87 -8.03 8.04
CA ASN A 165 1.53 -8.70 6.93
C ASN A 165 2.75 -7.91 6.38
N SER A 166 3.40 -7.08 7.20
CA SER A 166 4.55 -6.28 6.77
C SER A 166 5.81 -7.11 6.45
N ASP A 167 5.79 -8.40 6.73
CA ASP A 167 6.77 -9.36 6.21
C ASP A 167 6.58 -9.65 4.71
N LEU A 168 5.37 -9.43 4.19
CA LEU A 168 4.98 -9.61 2.80
C LEU A 168 4.77 -8.28 2.09
N VAL A 169 3.99 -7.36 2.70
CA VAL A 169 3.65 -6.05 2.14
C VAL A 169 4.75 -5.06 2.48
N ILE A 170 5.54 -4.68 1.49
CA ILE A 170 6.73 -3.83 1.69
C ILE A 170 6.42 -2.34 1.74
N ALA A 171 5.37 -1.92 1.05
CA ALA A 171 4.90 -0.53 1.01
C ALA A 171 3.43 -0.48 0.58
N SER A 172 2.78 0.64 0.87
CA SER A 172 1.43 0.92 0.38
C SER A 172 1.23 2.42 0.17
N CYS A 173 0.42 2.78 -0.85
CA CYS A 173 0.11 4.16 -1.20
C CYS A 173 -1.40 4.35 -1.27
N TYR A 174 -1.89 5.35 -0.54
CA TYR A 174 -3.29 5.77 -0.66
C TYR A 174 -3.49 6.58 -1.94
N ALA A 175 -4.55 6.31 -2.69
CA ALA A 175 -4.90 7.02 -3.91
C ALA A 175 -6.43 7.11 -4.08
N PRO A 176 -6.95 8.26 -4.61
CA PRO A 176 -6.23 9.51 -4.85
C PRO A 176 -6.02 10.33 -3.56
N LEU A 177 -4.94 11.14 -3.55
CA LEU A 177 -4.57 11.94 -2.36
C LEU A 177 -5.33 13.24 -2.25
N PHE A 178 -5.49 13.99 -3.36
CA PHE A 178 -5.92 15.37 -3.33
C PHE A 178 -7.13 15.62 -4.24
N VAL A 179 -8.13 16.31 -3.72
CA VAL A 179 -9.24 16.81 -4.51
C VAL A 179 -9.35 18.33 -4.43
N ASN A 180 -9.38 19.00 -5.59
CA ASN A 180 -9.72 20.41 -5.65
C ASN A 180 -11.23 20.57 -5.44
N VAL A 181 -11.62 21.15 -4.30
CA VAL A 181 -13.03 21.34 -3.94
C VAL A 181 -13.66 22.61 -4.54
N SER A 182 -12.90 23.42 -5.27
CA SER A 182 -13.43 24.55 -6.01
C SER A 182 -14.45 24.09 -7.06
N LYS A 183 -15.43 24.93 -7.38
CA LYS A 183 -16.46 24.62 -8.37
C LYS A 183 -15.86 24.18 -9.70
N GLY A 184 -16.14 22.95 -10.13
CA GLY A 184 -15.66 22.34 -11.36
C GLY A 184 -14.21 21.83 -11.30
N GLY A 185 -13.56 21.89 -10.14
CA GLY A 185 -12.17 21.42 -9.96
C GLY A 185 -12.03 19.94 -9.61
N MET A 186 -13.11 19.29 -9.17
CA MET A 186 -13.07 17.90 -8.76
C MET A 186 -12.95 16.96 -9.96
N GLN A 187 -11.90 16.14 -9.99
CA GLN A 187 -11.69 15.07 -10.99
C GLN A 187 -12.08 13.69 -10.46
N TRP A 188 -11.73 13.43 -9.21
CA TRP A 188 -12.03 12.19 -8.50
C TRP A 188 -12.87 12.51 -7.26
N GLU A 189 -13.45 11.50 -6.66
CA GLU A 189 -14.20 11.59 -5.40
C GLU A 189 -13.68 10.56 -4.40
N SER A 190 -14.01 10.77 -3.14
CA SER A 190 -13.51 9.96 -2.02
C SER A 190 -12.00 10.09 -1.83
N ASP A 191 -11.47 11.29 -2.07
CA ASP A 191 -10.05 11.58 -1.90
C ASP A 191 -9.69 11.77 -0.41
N LEU A 192 -8.38 11.67 -0.12
CA LEU A 192 -7.88 11.77 1.25
C LEU A 192 -7.90 13.20 1.79
N ILE A 193 -7.54 14.17 0.97
CA ILE A 193 -7.37 15.59 1.34
C ILE A 193 -8.13 16.49 0.38
N GLY A 194 -9.03 17.31 0.91
CA GLY A 194 -9.67 18.37 0.15
C GLY A 194 -8.88 19.66 0.22
N TYR A 195 -8.81 20.40 -0.87
CA TYR A 195 -8.15 21.68 -0.93
C TYR A 195 -8.80 22.67 -1.89
N ASP A 196 -8.60 23.95 -1.64
CA ASP A 196 -8.88 25.05 -2.57
C ASP A 196 -7.67 26.01 -2.63
N ALA A 197 -7.82 27.19 -3.23
CA ALA A 197 -6.74 28.15 -3.37
C ALA A 197 -6.21 28.71 -2.03
N LEU A 198 -6.94 28.60 -0.93
CA LEU A 198 -6.67 29.25 0.34
C LEU A 198 -6.54 28.29 1.52
N SER A 199 -7.06 27.08 1.40
CA SER A 199 -7.15 26.12 2.51
C SER A 199 -7.03 24.67 2.06
N ALA A 200 -6.71 23.79 3.03
CA ALA A 200 -6.75 22.35 2.86
C ALA A 200 -7.29 21.72 4.16
N TYR A 201 -7.92 20.55 4.03
CA TYR A 201 -8.42 19.78 5.17
C TYR A 201 -8.25 18.27 4.93
N GLY A 202 -7.99 17.54 6.02
CA GLY A 202 -7.95 16.07 6.00
C GLY A 202 -9.36 15.48 6.17
N SER A 203 -9.63 14.41 5.44
CA SER A 203 -10.83 13.60 5.63
C SER A 203 -10.74 12.72 6.90
N PRO A 204 -11.80 12.03 7.32
CA PRO A 204 -11.71 10.99 8.34
C PRO A 204 -10.66 9.93 8.04
N SER A 205 -10.52 9.50 6.78
CA SER A 205 -9.46 8.57 6.32
C SER A 205 -8.06 9.15 6.49
N TYR A 206 -7.87 10.46 6.28
CA TYR A 206 -6.59 11.12 6.55
C TYR A 206 -6.20 11.00 8.02
N TYR A 207 -7.13 11.22 8.93
CA TYR A 207 -6.84 11.08 10.36
C TYR A 207 -6.61 9.63 10.79
N ALA A 208 -7.26 8.66 10.16
CA ALA A 208 -6.94 7.26 10.35
C ALA A 208 -5.49 6.96 9.91
N GLN A 209 -5.03 7.47 8.76
CA GLN A 209 -3.64 7.36 8.30
C GLN A 209 -2.67 8.00 9.31
N VAL A 210 -2.96 9.20 9.80
CA VAL A 210 -2.14 9.88 10.82
C VAL A 210 -2.00 9.05 12.07
N MET A 211 -3.08 8.41 12.54
CA MET A 211 -3.05 7.55 13.73
C MET A 211 -2.18 6.32 13.51
N PHE A 212 -2.29 5.66 12.37
CA PHE A 212 -1.48 4.48 12.04
C PHE A 212 0.00 4.85 11.89
N ALA A 213 0.31 5.87 11.09
CA ALA A 213 1.69 6.30 10.84
C ALA A 213 2.39 6.88 12.09
N GLY A 214 1.64 7.60 12.95
CA GLY A 214 2.18 8.19 14.16
C GLY A 214 2.36 7.21 15.33
N ASN A 215 1.84 5.98 15.22
CA ASN A 215 1.88 4.95 16.26
C ASN A 215 2.33 3.61 15.67
N LEU A 216 3.51 3.61 15.08
CA LEU A 216 4.08 2.46 14.38
C LEU A 216 5.33 1.97 15.10
N GLY A 217 5.40 0.66 15.38
CA GLY A 217 6.63 -0.01 15.85
C GLY A 217 7.42 -0.59 14.68
N ASP A 218 8.63 -1.03 14.97
CA ASP A 218 9.54 -1.68 14.03
C ASP A 218 9.40 -3.22 14.00
N LYS A 219 8.53 -3.77 14.86
CA LYS A 219 8.25 -5.21 14.96
C LYS A 219 6.76 -5.50 15.05
N ILE A 220 6.32 -6.52 14.32
CA ILE A 220 4.98 -7.05 14.47
C ILE A 220 4.88 -7.81 15.78
N VAL A 221 3.81 -7.55 16.53
CA VAL A 221 3.40 -8.35 17.68
C VAL A 221 2.24 -9.26 17.25
N PRO A 222 2.43 -10.58 17.26
CA PRO A 222 1.33 -11.48 16.93
C PRO A 222 0.13 -11.29 17.87
N VAL A 223 -1.05 -11.23 17.30
CA VAL A 223 -2.30 -11.08 18.05
C VAL A 223 -3.17 -12.32 17.82
N GLU A 224 -3.52 -13.01 18.90
CA GLU A 224 -4.55 -14.03 18.90
C GLU A 224 -5.86 -13.42 19.38
N SER A 225 -6.93 -13.65 18.66
CA SER A 225 -8.25 -13.15 19.04
C SER A 225 -9.25 -14.30 19.22
N SER A 226 -10.20 -14.12 20.10
CA SER A 226 -11.32 -15.06 20.31
C SER A 226 -12.60 -14.27 20.56
N ASN A 227 -13.74 -14.92 20.24
CA ASN A 227 -15.09 -14.40 20.54
C ASN A 227 -15.38 -13.02 19.94
N ILE A 228 -14.73 -12.63 18.82
CA ILE A 228 -15.07 -11.40 18.14
C ILE A 228 -16.48 -11.51 17.56
N PRO A 229 -17.42 -10.62 17.96
CA PRO A 229 -18.74 -10.59 17.38
C PRO A 229 -18.69 -10.38 15.88
N ARG A 230 -19.66 -10.92 15.17
CA ARG A 230 -19.81 -10.74 13.72
C ARG A 230 -21.08 -9.94 13.42
N PHE A 231 -21.14 -9.36 12.25
CA PHE A 231 -22.33 -8.69 11.75
C PHE A 231 -22.48 -8.97 10.25
N THR A 232 -23.71 -8.90 9.76
CA THR A 232 -24.00 -9.10 8.36
C THR A 232 -23.74 -7.79 7.61
N LEU A 233 -22.91 -7.86 6.56
CA LEU A 233 -22.61 -6.72 5.69
C LEU A 233 -23.84 -6.30 4.89
N THR A 234 -23.94 -5.01 4.60
CA THR A 234 -25.02 -4.45 3.77
C THR A 234 -24.80 -4.64 2.26
N ASN A 235 -23.91 -5.56 1.88
CA ASN A 235 -23.67 -5.93 0.49
C ASN A 235 -24.77 -6.84 -0.06
N LYS A 236 -24.80 -7.04 -1.39
CA LYS A 236 -25.82 -7.86 -2.07
C LYS A 236 -25.78 -9.33 -1.67
N GLN A 237 -24.65 -9.83 -1.21
CA GLN A 237 -24.43 -11.22 -0.78
C GLN A 237 -24.87 -11.45 0.67
N GLY A 238 -24.95 -10.40 1.49
CA GLY A 238 -25.21 -10.52 2.92
C GLY A 238 -24.13 -11.26 3.68
N ASP A 239 -22.87 -11.10 3.26
CA ASP A 239 -21.71 -11.73 3.89
C ASP A 239 -21.55 -11.27 5.34
N ASP A 240 -20.92 -12.10 6.16
CA ASP A 240 -20.57 -11.78 7.53
C ASP A 240 -19.13 -11.28 7.66
N ALA A 241 -18.94 -10.26 8.50
CA ALA A 241 -17.63 -9.73 8.85
C ALA A 241 -17.44 -9.59 10.38
N PRO A 242 -16.20 -9.58 10.87
CA PRO A 242 -15.92 -9.24 12.26
C PRO A 242 -16.34 -7.80 12.57
N GLN A 243 -16.82 -7.54 13.79
CA GLN A 243 -17.08 -6.17 14.25
C GLN A 243 -15.80 -5.42 14.62
N ILE A 244 -14.72 -6.15 14.93
CA ILE A 244 -13.44 -5.57 15.37
C ILE A 244 -12.30 -6.12 14.53
N TYR A 245 -11.48 -5.20 14.01
CA TYR A 245 -10.21 -5.50 13.36
C TYR A 245 -9.05 -5.02 14.23
N TYR A 246 -7.89 -5.61 14.07
CA TYR A 246 -6.78 -5.36 14.97
C TYR A 246 -5.42 -5.58 14.31
N SER A 247 -4.43 -4.85 14.82
CA SER A 247 -3.01 -5.12 14.64
C SER A 247 -2.25 -4.67 15.89
N ALA A 248 -1.06 -5.21 16.09
CA ALA A 248 -0.17 -4.74 17.14
C ALA A 248 1.27 -4.70 16.65
N THR A 249 1.98 -3.64 17.04
CA THR A 249 3.39 -3.46 16.76
C THR A 249 4.14 -3.08 18.03
N ALA A 250 5.43 -3.34 18.08
CA ALA A 250 6.31 -2.93 19.16
C ALA A 250 7.47 -2.08 18.61
N ASP A 251 7.81 -1.03 19.31
CA ASP A 251 8.99 -0.23 19.06
C ASP A 251 10.14 -0.77 19.92
N SER A 252 11.15 -1.33 19.28
CA SER A 252 12.29 -1.94 19.97
C SER A 252 13.21 -0.93 20.67
N HIS A 253 13.13 0.36 20.33
CA HIS A 253 13.94 1.42 20.93
C HIS A 253 13.30 1.97 22.21
N THR A 254 11.97 2.16 22.20
CA THR A 254 11.23 2.74 23.34
C THR A 254 10.58 1.67 24.22
N GLY A 255 10.38 0.45 23.71
CA GLY A 255 9.64 -0.61 24.35
C GLY A 255 8.13 -0.41 24.33
N HIS A 256 7.63 0.59 23.60
CA HIS A 256 6.20 0.82 23.47
C HIS A 256 5.55 -0.27 22.62
N ILE A 257 4.34 -0.67 23.02
CA ILE A 257 3.46 -1.54 22.23
C ILE A 257 2.29 -0.69 21.76
N TYR A 258 2.07 -0.68 20.46
CA TYR A 258 0.95 -0.02 19.81
C TYR A 258 -0.10 -1.07 19.44
N LEU A 259 -1.22 -1.07 20.13
CA LEU A 259 -2.39 -1.88 19.80
C LEU A 259 -3.40 -1.02 19.05
N LYS A 260 -3.78 -1.44 17.86
CA LYS A 260 -4.81 -0.80 17.06
C LYS A 260 -6.06 -1.67 17.03
N LEU A 261 -7.18 -1.07 17.39
CA LEU A 261 -8.50 -1.71 17.38
C LEU A 261 -9.44 -0.86 16.55
N VAL A 262 -10.13 -1.47 15.60
CA VAL A 262 -11.10 -0.81 14.71
C VAL A 262 -12.46 -1.45 14.93
N ASN A 263 -13.37 -0.75 15.61
CA ASN A 263 -14.77 -1.15 15.73
C ASN A 263 -15.56 -0.54 14.57
N VAL A 264 -16.05 -1.39 13.68
CA VAL A 264 -16.74 -0.95 12.44
C VAL A 264 -18.26 -0.88 12.60
N THR A 265 -18.76 -0.95 13.83
CA THR A 265 -20.18 -0.86 14.13
C THR A 265 -20.48 0.25 15.13
N ALA A 266 -21.71 0.71 15.17
CA ALA A 266 -22.17 1.69 16.16
C ALA A 266 -22.32 1.12 17.59
N GLN A 267 -22.12 -0.19 17.77
CA GLN A 267 -22.26 -0.83 19.07
C GLN A 267 -20.94 -0.78 19.84
N ALA A 268 -21.02 -0.50 21.14
CA ALA A 268 -19.87 -0.60 22.03
C ALA A 268 -19.52 -2.08 22.28
N ASN A 269 -18.21 -2.37 22.19
CA ASN A 269 -17.68 -3.71 22.47
C ASN A 269 -16.69 -3.62 23.65
N ASN A 270 -16.82 -4.55 24.59
CA ASN A 270 -15.83 -4.76 25.64
C ASN A 270 -14.71 -5.64 25.10
N VAL A 271 -13.48 -5.21 25.22
CA VAL A 271 -12.31 -5.94 24.75
C VAL A 271 -11.36 -6.17 25.92
N ASP A 272 -11.09 -7.43 26.23
CA ASP A 272 -10.06 -7.81 27.19
C ASP A 272 -8.73 -8.02 26.47
N VAL A 273 -7.70 -7.31 26.89
CA VAL A 273 -6.36 -7.40 26.29
C VAL A 273 -5.41 -8.07 27.26
N THR A 274 -4.84 -9.20 26.86
CA THR A 274 -3.82 -9.92 27.63
C THR A 274 -2.47 -9.81 26.92
N LEU A 275 -1.48 -9.21 27.56
CA LEU A 275 -0.10 -9.18 27.08
C LEU A 275 0.66 -10.42 27.58
N ARG A 276 1.13 -11.28 26.66
CA ARG A 276 1.93 -12.45 26.98
C ARG A 276 3.41 -12.19 26.71
N GLY A 277 4.27 -12.68 27.60
CA GLY A 277 5.74 -12.57 27.42
C GLY A 277 6.33 -11.21 27.75
N ALA A 278 5.54 -10.22 28.17
CA ALA A 278 6.03 -8.94 28.62
C ALA A 278 6.64 -9.08 30.04
N ALA A 279 7.92 -8.76 30.20
CA ALA A 279 8.57 -8.82 31.50
C ALA A 279 8.04 -7.78 32.49
N LYS A 280 7.57 -6.64 31.97
CA LYS A 280 6.98 -5.54 32.75
C LYS A 280 5.99 -4.78 31.86
N VAL A 281 4.84 -4.49 32.41
CA VAL A 281 3.82 -3.62 31.79
C VAL A 281 3.69 -2.35 32.63
N GLY A 282 3.68 -1.20 32.00
CA GLY A 282 3.45 0.08 32.66
C GLY A 282 2.04 0.13 33.28
N ALA A 283 1.88 0.89 34.38
CA ALA A 283 0.60 1.05 35.03
C ALA A 283 -0.38 1.99 34.27
N LYS A 284 0.08 2.64 33.22
CA LYS A 284 -0.71 3.57 32.40
C LYS A 284 -0.56 3.25 30.93
N ALA A 285 -1.65 3.40 30.19
CA ALA A 285 -1.67 3.38 28.74
C ALA A 285 -2.27 4.70 28.23
N GLN A 286 -1.82 5.15 27.06
CA GLN A 286 -2.45 6.23 26.33
C GLN A 286 -3.48 5.63 25.36
N CYS A 287 -4.65 6.23 25.27
CA CYS A 287 -5.66 5.89 24.29
C CYS A 287 -5.86 7.10 23.37
N ILE A 288 -5.72 6.88 22.06
CA ILE A 288 -6.04 7.85 21.01
C ILE A 288 -7.25 7.30 20.27
N GLN A 289 -8.28 8.09 20.09
CA GLN A 289 -9.53 7.64 19.48
C GLN A 289 -9.97 8.57 18.36
N LEU A 290 -10.29 7.99 17.21
CA LEU A 290 -11.03 8.63 16.13
C LEU A 290 -12.46 8.09 16.13
N LYS A 291 -13.43 8.97 16.24
CA LYS A 291 -14.86 8.64 16.22
C LYS A 291 -15.66 9.77 15.59
N ALA A 292 -16.84 9.45 15.05
CA ALA A 292 -17.83 10.45 14.73
C ALA A 292 -18.78 10.65 15.93
N ASP A 293 -19.24 11.87 16.10
CA ASP A 293 -20.39 12.15 16.95
C ASP A 293 -21.63 11.94 16.08
N THR A 294 -22.20 10.75 16.10
CA THR A 294 -23.41 10.25 15.39
C THR A 294 -23.90 11.05 14.19
#